data_c6253d43b752038aa41876c6a5e56579
#
_entry.id   c6253d43b752038aa41876c6a5e56579
#
_cell.length_a   1.000
_cell.length_b   1.000
_cell.length_c   1.000
_cell.angle_alpha   90.00
_cell.angle_beta   90.00
_cell.angle_gamma   90.00
#
_symmetry.space_group_name_H-M   'P 1'
#
loop_
_entity.id
_entity.type
_entity.pdbx_description
1 polymer ?
#
loop_
_entity_poly.entity_id
_entity_poly.type
_entity_poly.pdbx_seq_one_letter_code
_entity_poly.pdbx_strand_id
1 'polypeptide(L)'
;MQRALIAHVTAAVMVATSQPVALAQQPDVTLHVNSRWKQCAIQLDPSLSQSAWHQFTQDVGVVGYFRPLTDARPLGTGNFEVSLLQWGTKVDETTSAWNDTFVHPDSMHWLTDGGSLAIPGLLVRAGISDRIDAGAYFTKNVQSNYGLWGGQVQYNLFRDAKKKFAGSARLSMVSVYGPDDVDVMIYGLDLMTSGTYPVGKRISVSPYAGVSTILSTAHEKSPAVDLADERTVGAMGTIGAVAQYSVARLAVEYNVATVNALSFRLGFGL
;
A
#
# COMPACT_ATOMS: atom_id res chain seq x y z
N MET A 1 -34.17 31.76 -13.87
CA MET A 1 -34.76 30.69 -13.06
C MET A 1 -34.08 29.37 -13.46
N GLN A 2 -32.98 29.05 -12.85
CA GLN A 2 -32.27 27.78 -13.04
C GLN A 2 -32.63 26.87 -11.85
N ARG A 3 -33.29 25.76 -12.12
CA ARG A 3 -33.58 24.72 -11.12
C ARG A 3 -32.33 23.86 -10.97
N ALA A 4 -31.72 23.90 -9.79
CA ALA A 4 -30.66 22.99 -9.40
C ALA A 4 -31.25 21.60 -9.23
N LEU A 5 -30.80 20.65 -10.06
CA LEU A 5 -31.06 19.24 -9.90
C LEU A 5 -30.01 18.70 -8.91
N ILE A 6 -30.41 18.53 -7.66
CA ILE A 6 -29.62 17.81 -6.67
C ILE A 6 -29.81 16.32 -6.95
N ALA A 7 -28.87 15.73 -7.63
CA ALA A 7 -28.80 14.29 -7.78
C ALA A 7 -28.26 13.70 -6.47
N HIS A 8 -29.14 13.01 -5.74
CA HIS A 8 -28.74 12.20 -4.59
C HIS A 8 -27.99 10.96 -5.12
N VAL A 9 -26.67 10.99 -5.03
CA VAL A 9 -25.87 9.77 -5.22
C VAL A 9 -25.92 9.00 -3.92
N THR A 10 -26.82 8.04 -3.85
CA THR A 10 -26.83 7.03 -2.79
C THR A 10 -25.68 6.08 -3.08
N ALA A 11 -24.55 6.26 -2.44
CA ALA A 11 -23.47 5.29 -2.47
C ALA A 11 -23.93 4.06 -1.70
N ALA A 12 -24.39 3.05 -2.42
CA ALA A 12 -24.57 1.72 -1.85
C ALA A 12 -23.18 1.16 -1.52
N VAL A 13 -22.76 1.29 -0.27
CA VAL A 13 -21.66 0.51 0.29
C VAL A 13 -22.20 -0.92 0.36
N MET A 14 -21.88 -1.72 -0.64
CA MET A 14 -22.02 -3.17 -0.51
C MET A 14 -21.00 -3.62 0.55
N VAL A 15 -21.44 -3.69 1.77
CA VAL A 15 -20.79 -4.51 2.79
C VAL A 15 -21.03 -5.94 2.33
N ALA A 16 -20.05 -6.51 1.65
CA ALA A 16 -20.02 -7.93 1.41
C ALA A 16 -19.94 -8.60 2.79
N THR A 17 -21.07 -8.98 3.35
CA THR A 17 -21.13 -9.90 4.47
C THR A 17 -20.60 -11.22 3.95
N SER A 18 -19.28 -11.43 4.06
CA SER A 18 -18.69 -12.74 3.87
C SER A 18 -19.31 -13.64 4.92
N GLN A 19 -20.19 -14.53 4.48
CA GLN A 19 -20.58 -15.65 5.32
C GLN A 19 -19.30 -16.36 5.76
N PRO A 20 -19.20 -16.79 7.01
CA PRO A 20 -18.07 -17.61 7.42
C PRO A 20 -18.12 -18.87 6.56
N VAL A 21 -17.23 -18.93 5.57
CA VAL A 21 -16.94 -20.18 4.89
C VAL A 21 -16.45 -21.10 5.99
N ALA A 22 -17.19 -22.17 6.26
CA ALA A 22 -16.77 -23.21 7.18
C ALA A 22 -15.38 -23.68 6.69
N LEU A 23 -14.35 -23.27 7.41
CA LEU A 23 -12.99 -23.65 7.12
C LEU A 23 -12.93 -25.16 7.25
N ALA A 24 -12.83 -25.84 6.12
CA ALA A 24 -12.44 -27.26 6.12
C ALA A 24 -11.15 -27.33 6.95
N GLN A 25 -11.13 -28.22 7.92
CA GLN A 25 -9.95 -28.48 8.75
C GLN A 25 -8.77 -28.77 7.82
N GLN A 26 -7.88 -27.78 7.67
CA GLN A 26 -6.65 -27.99 6.93
C GLN A 26 -5.72 -28.91 7.72
N PRO A 27 -5.06 -29.86 7.04
CA PRO A 27 -4.08 -30.69 7.68
C PRO A 27 -2.94 -29.82 8.19
N ASP A 28 -2.50 -30.10 9.41
CA ASP A 28 -1.33 -29.62 10.14
C ASP A 28 -0.45 -28.59 9.40
N VAL A 29 -0.86 -27.34 9.44
CA VAL A 29 0.08 -26.25 9.25
C VAL A 29 0.95 -26.25 10.52
N THR A 30 2.19 -26.61 10.40
CA THR A 30 3.15 -26.51 11.50
C THR A 30 3.38 -25.02 11.74
N LEU A 31 2.60 -24.44 12.63
CA LEU A 31 2.83 -23.07 13.08
C LEU A 31 4.09 -23.10 13.95
N HIS A 32 5.12 -22.41 13.50
CA HIS A 32 6.40 -22.36 14.20
C HIS A 32 6.28 -21.75 15.60
N VAL A 33 5.34 -20.84 15.82
CA VAL A 33 5.30 -20.06 17.04
C VAL A 33 4.03 -20.28 17.86
N ASN A 34 2.86 -19.92 17.37
CA ASN A 34 1.66 -19.94 18.18
C ASN A 34 0.41 -20.37 17.38
N SER A 35 -0.23 -21.47 17.80
CA SER A 35 -1.43 -22.03 17.17
C SER A 35 -2.66 -21.11 17.22
N ARG A 36 -2.67 -20.03 18.02
CA ARG A 36 -3.76 -19.05 18.03
C ARG A 36 -3.87 -18.28 16.71
N TRP A 37 -2.77 -18.07 16.02
CA TRP A 37 -2.71 -17.37 14.74
C TRP A 37 -2.88 -18.37 13.60
N LYS A 38 -4.11 -18.68 13.26
CA LYS A 38 -4.44 -19.52 12.09
C LYS A 38 -4.60 -18.72 10.80
N GLN A 39 -4.21 -17.47 10.80
CA GLN A 39 -4.39 -16.49 9.72
C GLN A 39 -3.08 -15.77 9.48
N CYS A 40 -2.97 -15.02 8.37
CA CYS A 40 -1.79 -14.19 8.13
C CYS A 40 -1.46 -13.32 9.35
N ALA A 41 -0.34 -13.56 9.99
CA ALA A 41 0.06 -12.87 11.21
C ALA A 41 1.56 -12.65 11.28
N ILE A 42 1.97 -11.47 11.73
CA ILE A 42 3.35 -11.24 12.14
C ILE A 42 3.50 -11.79 13.54
N GLN A 43 4.42 -12.73 13.70
CA GLN A 43 4.74 -13.37 14.96
C GLN A 43 6.15 -13.99 14.84
N LEU A 44 7.04 -13.71 15.81
CA LEU A 44 8.43 -14.12 15.75
C LEU A 44 8.64 -15.53 16.28
N ASP A 45 9.35 -16.36 15.49
CA ASP A 45 9.79 -17.69 15.90
C ASP A 45 11.05 -17.59 16.77
N PRO A 46 11.17 -18.38 17.85
CA PRO A 46 12.37 -18.39 18.69
C PRO A 46 13.68 -18.74 17.96
N SER A 47 13.61 -19.36 16.79
CA SER A 47 14.78 -19.68 15.96
C SER A 47 15.21 -18.55 15.02
N LEU A 48 14.47 -17.44 14.98
CA LEU A 48 14.75 -16.33 14.09
C LEU A 48 16.14 -15.74 14.33
N SER A 49 16.95 -15.75 13.28
CA SER A 49 18.29 -15.16 13.32
C SER A 49 18.30 -13.68 13.03
N GLN A 50 19.34 -12.96 13.52
CA GLN A 50 19.52 -11.54 13.21
C GLN A 50 19.60 -11.26 11.70
N SER A 51 20.21 -12.14 10.91
CA SER A 51 20.30 -11.97 9.46
C SER A 51 18.93 -12.12 8.76
N ALA A 52 18.10 -13.04 9.22
CA ALA A 52 16.74 -13.20 8.73
C ALA A 52 15.85 -12.00 9.14
N TRP A 53 16.02 -11.49 10.35
CA TRP A 53 15.38 -10.28 10.83
C TRP A 53 15.76 -9.03 10.01
N HIS A 54 17.04 -8.89 9.67
CA HIS A 54 17.51 -7.84 8.77
C HIS A 54 16.84 -7.92 7.39
N GLN A 55 16.80 -9.11 6.78
CA GLN A 55 16.15 -9.33 5.49
C GLN A 55 14.64 -9.06 5.58
N PHE A 56 13.97 -9.53 6.63
CA PHE A 56 12.55 -9.22 6.86
C PHE A 56 12.32 -7.72 6.92
N THR A 57 13.14 -6.98 7.68
CA THR A 57 13.04 -5.53 7.80
C THR A 57 13.20 -4.83 6.45
N GLN A 58 14.10 -5.31 5.59
CA GLN A 58 14.28 -4.80 4.24
C GLN A 58 13.04 -5.07 3.37
N ASP A 59 12.54 -6.29 3.37
CA ASP A 59 11.41 -6.70 2.54
C ASP A 59 10.11 -6.08 3.02
N VAL A 60 9.85 -6.05 4.33
CA VAL A 60 8.63 -5.45 4.89
C VAL A 60 8.58 -3.94 4.62
N GLY A 61 9.75 -3.30 4.52
CA GLY A 61 9.87 -1.92 4.08
C GLY A 61 9.27 -1.70 2.68
N VAL A 62 9.53 -2.62 1.75
CA VAL A 62 8.96 -2.56 0.39
C VAL A 62 7.51 -3.02 0.38
N VAL A 63 7.16 -4.09 1.10
CA VAL A 63 5.80 -4.64 1.17
C VAL A 63 4.81 -3.64 1.74
N GLY A 64 5.13 -3.03 2.88
CA GLY A 64 4.28 -2.07 3.58
C GLY A 64 4.35 -0.65 3.03
N TYR A 65 5.24 -0.38 2.10
CA TYR A 65 5.44 0.96 1.54
C TYR A 65 4.15 1.54 0.97
N PHE A 66 3.88 2.79 1.32
CA PHE A 66 2.74 3.52 0.77
C PHE A 66 3.02 3.98 -0.66
N ARG A 67 2.57 3.19 -1.62
CA ARG A 67 2.79 3.43 -3.05
C ARG A 67 2.12 4.70 -3.55
N PRO A 68 2.73 5.42 -4.51
CA PRO A 68 2.15 6.65 -5.07
C PRO A 68 0.76 6.45 -5.64
N LEU A 69 0.57 5.49 -6.53
CA LEU A 69 -0.68 5.19 -7.22
C LEU A 69 -1.36 6.43 -7.78
N THR A 70 -0.56 7.43 -8.19
CA THR A 70 -1.05 8.71 -8.68
C THR A 70 -0.06 9.34 -9.65
N ASP A 71 -0.54 10.21 -10.50
CA ASP A 71 0.30 11.03 -11.35
C ASP A 71 0.95 12.20 -10.57
N ALA A 72 1.92 12.88 -11.18
CA ALA A 72 2.67 13.97 -10.55
C ALA A 72 1.89 15.30 -10.45
N ARG A 73 0.65 15.36 -10.94
CA ARG A 73 -0.15 16.59 -10.87
C ARG A 73 -0.78 16.74 -9.50
N PRO A 74 -0.86 17.99 -8.98
CA PRO A 74 -1.59 18.26 -7.76
C PRO A 74 -3.10 18.11 -7.99
N LEU A 75 -3.83 17.81 -6.91
CA LEU A 75 -5.29 17.84 -6.91
C LEU A 75 -5.82 19.27 -7.12
N GLY A 76 -5.07 20.27 -6.62
CA GLY A 76 -5.47 21.66 -6.58
C GLY A 76 -6.25 22.02 -5.32
N THR A 77 -6.19 23.30 -4.96
CA THR A 77 -6.76 23.83 -3.72
C THR A 77 -8.24 23.48 -3.55
N GLY A 78 -8.59 22.91 -2.41
CA GLY A 78 -9.96 22.59 -2.02
C GLY A 78 -10.55 21.32 -2.65
N ASN A 79 -9.85 20.67 -3.57
CA ASN A 79 -10.28 19.38 -4.10
C ASN A 79 -9.88 18.25 -3.16
N PHE A 80 -10.68 17.21 -3.13
CA PHE A 80 -10.37 16.00 -2.36
C PHE A 80 -10.69 14.74 -3.16
N GLU A 81 -10.09 13.63 -2.76
CA GLU A 81 -10.28 12.32 -3.38
C GLU A 81 -10.34 11.25 -2.29
N VAL A 82 -11.31 10.36 -2.40
CA VAL A 82 -11.41 9.15 -1.60
C VAL A 82 -11.19 7.96 -2.54
N SER A 83 -10.34 7.03 -2.16
CA SER A 83 -9.94 5.92 -3.00
C SER A 83 -9.91 4.61 -2.24
N LEU A 84 -10.34 3.55 -2.91
CA LEU A 84 -10.02 2.18 -2.55
C LEU A 84 -8.76 1.78 -3.31
N LEU A 85 -7.88 1.10 -2.63
CA LEU A 85 -6.63 0.64 -3.22
C LEU A 85 -6.30 -0.77 -2.76
N GLN A 86 -5.50 -1.43 -3.56
CA GLN A 86 -4.95 -2.74 -3.25
C GLN A 86 -3.61 -2.90 -3.95
N TRP A 87 -2.64 -3.46 -3.25
CA TRP A 87 -1.44 -3.99 -3.87
C TRP A 87 -1.19 -5.43 -3.48
N GLY A 88 -0.56 -6.16 -4.38
CA GLY A 88 -0.06 -7.51 -4.16
C GLY A 88 1.45 -7.51 -4.30
N THR A 89 2.13 -8.10 -3.34
CA THR A 89 3.57 -8.31 -3.35
C THR A 89 3.88 -9.78 -3.25
N LYS A 90 4.79 -10.27 -4.09
CA LYS A 90 5.24 -11.65 -4.04
C LYS A 90 6.48 -11.72 -3.15
N VAL A 91 6.33 -12.31 -1.97
CA VAL A 91 7.42 -12.60 -1.04
C VAL A 91 7.87 -14.05 -1.19
N ASP A 92 9.10 -14.34 -0.81
CA ASP A 92 9.60 -15.72 -0.75
C ASP A 92 9.37 -16.28 0.66
N GLU A 93 8.25 -16.93 0.85
CA GLU A 93 7.82 -17.54 2.12
C GLU A 93 8.69 -18.71 2.57
N THR A 94 9.56 -19.23 1.70
CA THR A 94 10.47 -20.31 2.04
C THR A 94 11.72 -19.85 2.78
N THR A 95 11.97 -18.54 2.77
CA THR A 95 13.10 -17.96 3.51
C THR A 95 12.78 -17.78 4.98
N SER A 96 13.77 -17.93 5.87
CA SER A 96 13.61 -17.64 7.30
C SER A 96 13.12 -16.23 7.58
N ALA A 97 13.43 -15.27 6.72
CA ALA A 97 12.93 -13.90 6.83
C ALA A 97 11.39 -13.84 6.89
N TRP A 98 10.70 -14.67 6.13
CA TRP A 98 9.23 -14.70 6.08
C TRP A 98 8.64 -15.89 6.84
N ASN A 99 9.28 -17.05 6.78
CA ASN A 99 8.80 -18.26 7.46
C ASN A 99 8.87 -18.12 8.99
N ASP A 100 9.90 -17.45 9.51
CA ASP A 100 10.13 -17.34 10.96
C ASP A 100 9.63 -16.01 11.55
N THR A 101 9.10 -15.10 10.71
CA THR A 101 8.53 -13.81 11.14
C THR A 101 7.07 -13.61 10.75
N PHE A 102 6.59 -14.41 9.82
CA PHE A 102 5.27 -14.22 9.26
C PHE A 102 4.55 -15.56 9.13
N VAL A 103 3.55 -15.75 9.96
CA VAL A 103 2.72 -16.96 9.94
C VAL A 103 1.55 -16.75 8.99
N HIS A 104 1.44 -17.59 7.99
CA HIS A 104 0.29 -17.60 7.09
C HIS A 104 -0.08 -19.03 6.70
N PRO A 105 -1.38 -19.37 6.61
CA PRO A 105 -1.82 -20.65 6.11
C PRO A 105 -1.68 -20.72 4.59
N ASP A 106 -1.29 -21.88 4.06
CA ASP A 106 -0.93 -22.15 2.67
C ASP A 106 -1.98 -21.76 1.60
N SER A 107 -3.17 -21.35 1.98
CA SER A 107 -4.26 -21.17 1.01
C SER A 107 -5.14 -19.94 1.20
N MET A 108 -4.77 -19.00 2.08
CA MET A 108 -5.70 -17.97 2.53
C MET A 108 -5.28 -16.54 2.14
N HIS A 109 -4.79 -16.36 0.95
CA HIS A 109 -4.63 -15.01 0.42
C HIS A 109 -5.90 -14.57 -0.29
N TRP A 110 -6.47 -13.47 0.11
CA TRP A 110 -7.80 -12.99 -0.26
C TRP A 110 -8.01 -12.81 -1.79
N LEU A 111 -6.97 -12.68 -2.60
CA LEU A 111 -7.08 -12.52 -4.06
C LEU A 111 -6.04 -13.27 -4.88
N THR A 112 -5.07 -13.92 -4.24
CA THR A 112 -3.99 -14.59 -4.97
C THR A 112 -3.61 -15.87 -4.24
N ASP A 113 -3.43 -16.94 -4.99
CA ASP A 113 -2.95 -18.21 -4.45
C ASP A 113 -1.44 -18.11 -4.19
N GLY A 114 -1.03 -18.42 -2.97
CA GLY A 114 0.35 -18.66 -2.52
C GLY A 114 1.35 -17.51 -2.72
N GLY A 115 2.22 -17.26 -1.76
CA GLY A 115 3.39 -16.37 -1.86
C GLY A 115 3.11 -14.88 -2.13
N SER A 116 1.85 -14.45 -2.15
CA SER A 116 1.46 -13.07 -2.46
C SER A 116 0.69 -12.46 -1.31
N LEU A 117 1.23 -11.39 -0.74
CA LEU A 117 0.55 -10.58 0.26
C LEU A 117 -0.32 -9.54 -0.42
N ALA A 118 -1.64 -9.66 -0.25
CA ALA A 118 -2.62 -8.70 -0.75
C ALA A 118 -3.01 -7.72 0.35
N ILE A 119 -2.76 -6.43 0.13
CA ILE A 119 -3.03 -5.38 1.12
C ILE A 119 -4.10 -4.43 0.57
N PRO A 120 -5.37 -4.60 1.00
CA PRO A 120 -6.43 -3.66 0.68
C PRO A 120 -6.32 -2.41 1.55
N GLY A 121 -6.74 -1.26 1.05
CA GLY A 121 -6.70 -0.04 1.83
C GLY A 121 -7.65 1.05 1.36
N LEU A 122 -7.81 2.03 2.23
CA LEU A 122 -8.52 3.27 1.99
C LEU A 122 -7.51 4.41 2.00
N LEU A 123 -7.60 5.28 1.01
CA LEU A 123 -6.80 6.49 0.89
C LEU A 123 -7.72 7.70 0.75
N VAL A 124 -7.49 8.71 1.57
CA VAL A 124 -8.09 10.04 1.42
C VAL A 124 -6.98 11.03 1.10
N ARG A 125 -7.19 11.85 0.07
CA ARG A 125 -6.24 12.91 -0.33
C ARG A 125 -6.98 14.24 -0.44
N ALA A 126 -6.30 15.33 -0.08
CA ALA A 126 -6.80 16.69 -0.21
C ALA A 126 -5.75 17.60 -0.83
N GLY A 127 -6.16 18.45 -1.73
CA GLY A 127 -5.36 19.54 -2.27
C GLY A 127 -5.31 20.71 -1.27
N ILE A 128 -4.17 20.87 -0.61
CA ILE A 128 -3.94 21.93 0.38
C ILE A 128 -3.66 23.26 -0.32
N SER A 129 -2.98 23.19 -1.46
CA SER A 129 -2.69 24.33 -2.32
C SER A 129 -2.59 23.89 -3.78
N ASP A 130 -2.32 24.84 -4.69
CA ASP A 130 -2.12 24.53 -6.11
C ASP A 130 -0.86 23.67 -6.39
N ARG A 131 -0.05 23.42 -5.35
CA ARG A 131 1.18 22.63 -5.46
C ARG A 131 1.33 21.54 -4.41
N ILE A 132 0.50 21.54 -3.37
CA ILE A 132 0.64 20.64 -2.23
C ILE A 132 -0.64 19.83 -2.07
N ASP A 133 -0.49 18.52 -2.05
CA ASP A 133 -1.51 17.57 -1.62
C ASP A 133 -1.05 16.88 -0.34
N ALA A 134 -1.98 16.64 0.57
CA ALA A 134 -1.79 15.79 1.72
C ALA A 134 -2.74 14.59 1.64
N GLY A 135 -2.39 13.49 2.26
CA GLY A 135 -3.24 12.31 2.29
C GLY A 135 -3.00 11.44 3.50
N ALA A 136 -4.03 10.70 3.88
CA ALA A 136 -3.99 9.70 4.92
C ALA A 136 -4.43 8.35 4.35
N TYR A 137 -3.83 7.31 4.85
CA TYR A 137 -3.96 5.95 4.37
C TYR A 137 -4.21 5.00 5.54
N PHE A 138 -5.09 4.05 5.33
CA PHE A 138 -5.43 3.04 6.32
C PHE A 138 -5.72 1.70 5.64
N THR A 139 -5.21 0.63 6.20
CA THR A 139 -5.54 -0.75 5.79
C THR A 139 -5.72 -1.64 6.99
N LYS A 140 -6.60 -2.61 6.85
CA LYS A 140 -6.78 -3.71 7.78
C LYS A 140 -7.24 -4.94 7.02
N ASN A 141 -6.46 -5.98 7.07
CA ASN A 141 -6.94 -7.29 6.69
C ASN A 141 -7.63 -7.90 7.91
N VAL A 142 -8.93 -8.17 7.82
CA VAL A 142 -9.73 -8.71 8.93
C VAL A 142 -9.28 -10.10 9.39
N GLN A 143 -8.54 -10.80 8.55
CA GLN A 143 -8.00 -12.14 8.82
C GLN A 143 -6.52 -12.11 9.27
N SER A 144 -5.98 -10.95 9.62
CA SER A 144 -4.61 -10.83 10.09
C SER A 144 -4.54 -10.11 11.44
N ASN A 145 -3.42 -10.27 12.16
CA ASN A 145 -3.17 -9.52 13.38
C ASN A 145 -2.61 -8.12 13.10
N TYR A 146 -2.33 -7.76 11.83
CA TYR A 146 -1.72 -6.48 11.47
C TYR A 146 -2.63 -5.63 10.58
N GLY A 147 -2.35 -4.36 10.61
CA GLY A 147 -2.84 -3.36 9.67
C GLY A 147 -1.79 -2.28 9.49
N LEU A 148 -2.03 -1.37 8.55
CA LEU A 148 -1.14 -0.25 8.27
C LEU A 148 -1.94 1.04 8.34
N TRP A 149 -1.35 2.07 8.90
CA TRP A 149 -1.83 3.43 8.77
C TRP A 149 -0.67 4.35 8.40
N GLY A 150 -0.97 5.43 7.74
CA GLY A 150 0.10 6.32 7.32
C GLY A 150 -0.41 7.62 6.73
N GLY A 151 0.55 8.46 6.35
CA GLY A 151 0.29 9.73 5.71
C GLY A 151 1.29 10.04 4.63
N GLN A 152 0.92 11.02 3.80
CA GLN A 152 1.79 11.53 2.75
C GLN A 152 1.60 13.02 2.55
N VAL A 153 2.65 13.65 2.04
CA VAL A 153 2.61 14.99 1.45
C VAL A 153 3.30 14.93 0.10
N GLN A 154 2.62 15.41 -0.94
CA GLN A 154 3.15 15.53 -2.28
C GLN A 154 3.32 16.99 -2.64
N TYR A 155 4.49 17.37 -3.13
CA TYR A 155 4.79 18.70 -3.66
C TYR A 155 5.02 18.64 -5.16
N ASN A 156 4.26 19.42 -5.93
CA ASN A 156 4.46 19.56 -7.36
C ASN A 156 5.65 20.49 -7.64
N LEU A 157 6.74 19.93 -8.12
CA LEU A 157 8.00 20.61 -8.40
C LEU A 157 7.84 21.54 -9.62
N PHE A 158 7.22 21.03 -10.68
CA PHE A 158 6.96 21.78 -11.90
C PHE A 158 5.73 21.24 -12.63
N ARG A 159 5.08 22.12 -13.39
CA ARG A 159 3.96 21.78 -14.25
C ARG A 159 4.07 22.59 -15.55
N ASP A 160 4.29 21.91 -16.67
CA ASP A 160 4.20 22.51 -18.00
C ASP A 160 2.83 22.24 -18.61
N ALA A 161 1.95 23.23 -18.55
CA ALA A 161 0.60 23.12 -19.06
C ALA A 161 0.56 22.93 -20.60
N LYS A 162 1.55 23.45 -21.34
CA LYS A 162 1.63 23.30 -22.81
C LYS A 162 2.04 21.89 -23.20
N LYS A 163 3.04 21.34 -22.53
CA LYS A 163 3.54 19.96 -22.76
C LYS A 163 2.75 18.93 -21.99
N LYS A 164 1.80 19.34 -21.15
CA LYS A 164 0.98 18.45 -20.31
C LYS A 164 1.84 17.54 -19.40
N PHE A 165 2.97 18.04 -18.96
CA PHE A 165 3.97 17.33 -18.21
C PHE A 165 4.09 17.91 -16.80
N ALA A 166 4.30 17.04 -15.81
CA ALA A 166 4.45 17.44 -14.41
C ALA A 166 5.51 16.57 -13.71
N GLY A 167 6.15 17.15 -12.69
CA GLY A 167 7.03 16.45 -11.78
C GLY A 167 6.68 16.75 -10.34
N SER A 168 6.84 15.77 -9.47
CA SER A 168 6.56 15.90 -8.04
C SER A 168 7.59 15.18 -7.18
N ALA A 169 7.73 15.67 -5.95
CA ALA A 169 8.35 14.95 -4.85
C ALA A 169 7.26 14.60 -3.83
N ARG A 170 7.33 13.40 -3.23
CA ARG A 170 6.40 12.96 -2.22
C ARG A 170 7.16 12.38 -1.03
N LEU A 171 6.76 12.78 0.17
CA LEU A 171 7.16 12.16 1.42
C LEU A 171 5.99 11.34 1.94
N SER A 172 6.29 10.15 2.46
CA SER A 172 5.30 9.27 3.06
C SER A 172 5.85 8.59 4.31
N MET A 173 4.94 8.23 5.20
CA MET A 173 5.22 7.48 6.42
C MET A 173 4.12 6.45 6.60
N VAL A 174 4.50 5.24 6.99
CA VAL A 174 3.59 4.14 7.33
C VAL A 174 4.03 3.51 8.63
N SER A 175 3.07 3.21 9.50
CA SER A 175 3.26 2.41 10.70
C SER A 175 2.45 1.12 10.58
N VAL A 176 3.07 0.01 10.90
CA VAL A 176 2.39 -1.27 11.13
C VAL A 176 1.80 -1.24 12.53
N TYR A 177 0.55 -1.66 12.68
CA TYR A 177 -0.11 -1.76 13.98
C TYR A 177 -0.77 -3.13 14.15
N GLY A 178 -0.90 -3.56 15.38
CA GLY A 178 -1.61 -4.77 15.78
C GLY A 178 -0.73 -5.96 16.19
N PRO A 179 0.46 -6.23 15.62
CA PRO A 179 1.36 -7.23 16.16
C PRO A 179 1.86 -6.83 17.55
N ASP A 180 1.91 -7.80 18.47
CA ASP A 180 2.48 -7.59 19.80
C ASP A 180 4.01 -7.70 19.78
N ASP A 181 4.56 -8.48 18.84
CA ASP A 181 5.97 -8.88 18.81
C ASP A 181 6.88 -7.86 18.13
N VAL A 182 6.32 -6.92 17.32
CA VAL A 182 7.14 -6.01 16.51
C VAL A 182 6.54 -4.63 16.38
N ASP A 183 7.40 -3.61 16.30
CA ASP A 183 7.06 -2.29 15.81
C ASP A 183 7.79 -2.04 14.49
N VAL A 184 7.06 -1.68 13.43
CA VAL A 184 7.64 -1.37 12.12
C VAL A 184 7.19 0.01 11.67
N MET A 185 8.18 0.83 11.26
CA MET A 185 7.95 2.13 10.65
C MET A 185 8.64 2.20 9.29
N ILE A 186 7.94 2.74 8.31
CA ILE A 186 8.41 2.84 6.92
C ILE A 186 8.28 4.29 6.46
N TYR A 187 9.36 4.87 5.99
CA TYR A 187 9.40 6.21 5.44
C TYR A 187 9.79 6.16 3.98
N GLY A 188 9.22 7.03 3.18
CA GLY A 188 9.49 7.08 1.76
C GLY A 188 9.69 8.48 1.23
N LEU A 189 10.61 8.59 0.26
CA LEU A 189 10.79 9.76 -0.58
C LEU A 189 10.67 9.31 -2.03
N ASP A 190 9.70 9.85 -2.76
CA ASP A 190 9.50 9.60 -4.19
C ASP A 190 9.81 10.84 -5.02
N LEU A 191 10.42 10.60 -6.17
CA LEU A 191 10.50 11.56 -7.26
C LEU A 191 9.77 10.99 -8.46
N MET A 192 8.76 11.70 -8.95
CA MET A 192 7.85 11.21 -9.97
C MET A 192 7.69 12.22 -11.11
N THR A 193 7.41 11.68 -12.28
CA THR A 193 7.07 12.45 -13.46
C THR A 193 5.87 11.82 -14.17
N SER A 194 5.03 12.65 -14.79
CA SER A 194 3.85 12.19 -15.54
C SER A 194 3.57 13.07 -16.74
N GLY A 195 2.99 12.44 -17.78
CA GLY A 195 2.40 13.15 -18.90
C GLY A 195 0.87 12.93 -18.92
N THR A 196 0.08 13.89 -19.41
CA THR A 196 -1.38 13.74 -19.49
C THR A 196 -1.85 13.86 -20.92
N TYR A 197 -2.57 12.86 -21.40
CA TYR A 197 -3.06 12.74 -22.77
C TYR A 197 -4.58 12.57 -22.79
N PRO A 198 -5.32 13.42 -23.52
CA PRO A 198 -6.76 13.20 -23.74
C PRO A 198 -6.98 11.99 -24.64
N VAL A 199 -7.90 11.13 -24.26
CA VAL A 199 -8.38 9.99 -25.05
C VAL A 199 -9.86 10.22 -25.35
N GLY A 200 -10.13 10.73 -26.54
CA GLY A 200 -11.48 11.19 -26.91
C GLY A 200 -11.90 12.44 -26.12
N LYS A 201 -13.22 12.58 -25.88
CA LYS A 201 -13.80 13.82 -25.30
C LYS A 201 -13.91 13.82 -23.78
N ARG A 202 -13.83 12.67 -23.13
CA ARG A 202 -14.19 12.50 -21.70
C ARG A 202 -13.15 11.82 -20.85
N ILE A 203 -12.17 11.17 -21.48
CA ILE A 203 -11.14 10.38 -20.77
C ILE A 203 -9.79 11.08 -20.92
N SER A 204 -9.01 11.10 -19.88
CA SER A 204 -7.59 11.40 -19.95
C SER A 204 -6.79 10.24 -19.34
N VAL A 205 -5.63 9.97 -19.91
CA VAL A 205 -4.69 8.98 -19.40
C VAL A 205 -3.38 9.68 -19.07
N SER A 206 -2.89 9.42 -17.88
CA SER A 206 -1.64 9.99 -17.37
C SER A 206 -0.66 8.88 -17.03
N PRO A 207 0.17 8.41 -18.00
CA PRO A 207 1.30 7.59 -17.66
C PRO A 207 2.27 8.34 -16.75
N TYR A 208 2.88 7.61 -15.83
CA TYR A 208 3.87 8.15 -14.92
C TYR A 208 4.99 7.14 -14.64
N ALA A 209 6.12 7.67 -14.23
CA ALA A 209 7.24 6.88 -13.76
C ALA A 209 7.93 7.62 -12.60
N GLY A 210 8.62 6.88 -11.77
CA GLY A 210 9.32 7.44 -10.63
C GLY A 210 10.34 6.51 -10.03
N VAL A 211 11.07 7.06 -9.08
CA VAL A 211 11.99 6.33 -8.22
C VAL A 211 11.71 6.70 -6.77
N SER A 212 11.90 5.74 -5.88
CA SER A 212 11.66 5.90 -4.45
C SER A 212 12.86 5.43 -3.67
N THR A 213 13.15 6.14 -2.57
CA THR A 213 14.01 5.65 -1.50
C THR A 213 13.13 5.31 -0.30
N ILE A 214 13.33 4.14 0.26
CA ILE A 214 12.53 3.59 1.35
C ILE A 214 13.46 3.36 2.52
N LEU A 215 13.12 3.92 3.69
CA LEU A 215 13.76 3.64 4.96
C LEU A 215 12.77 2.86 5.81
N SER A 216 13.12 1.65 6.21
CA SER A 216 12.35 0.88 7.19
C SER A 216 13.13 0.69 8.48
N THR A 217 12.40 0.72 9.58
CA THR A 217 12.92 0.41 10.91
C THR A 217 12.03 -0.64 11.53
N ALA A 218 12.62 -1.62 12.19
CA ALA A 218 11.92 -2.65 12.92
C ALA A 218 12.53 -2.82 14.31
N HIS A 219 11.68 -2.81 15.31
CA HIS A 219 12.01 -3.05 16.70
C HIS A 219 11.29 -4.31 17.16
N GLU A 220 12.05 -5.24 17.71
CA GLU A 220 11.55 -6.49 18.27
C GLU A 220 11.04 -6.23 19.69
N LYS A 221 9.91 -6.86 20.06
CA LYS A 221 9.28 -6.77 21.39
C LYS A 221 8.94 -8.15 21.97
N SER A 222 9.25 -9.21 21.25
CA SER A 222 8.86 -10.56 21.65
C SER A 222 9.75 -11.07 22.77
N PRO A 223 9.20 -11.63 23.84
CA PRO A 223 10.02 -12.29 24.85
C PRO A 223 10.64 -13.61 24.37
N ALA A 224 10.31 -14.06 23.17
CA ALA A 224 10.77 -15.33 22.61
C ALA A 224 12.13 -15.24 21.92
N VAL A 225 12.56 -14.02 21.56
CA VAL A 225 13.82 -13.75 20.84
C VAL A 225 14.53 -12.55 21.49
N ASP A 226 15.81 -12.39 21.18
CA ASP A 226 16.62 -11.24 21.58
C ASP A 226 17.39 -10.76 20.34
N LEU A 227 16.77 -9.85 19.59
CA LEU A 227 17.29 -9.35 18.32
C LEU A 227 17.56 -7.84 18.44
N ALA A 228 18.63 -7.39 17.81
CA ALA A 228 18.92 -5.97 17.71
C ALA A 228 17.91 -5.28 16.77
N ASP A 229 17.62 -4.03 17.08
CA ASP A 229 16.84 -3.16 16.19
C ASP A 229 17.45 -3.09 14.81
N GLU A 230 16.60 -3.15 13.79
CA GLU A 230 17.03 -3.07 12.41
C GLU A 230 16.62 -1.77 11.74
N ARG A 231 17.52 -1.30 10.89
CA ARG A 231 17.28 -0.14 10.03
C ARG A 231 17.84 -0.42 8.65
N THR A 232 16.96 -0.45 7.65
CA THR A 232 17.34 -0.76 6.27
C THR A 232 16.94 0.37 5.32
N VAL A 233 17.70 0.51 4.24
CA VAL A 233 17.41 1.45 3.16
C VAL A 233 17.24 0.67 1.88
N GLY A 234 16.12 0.84 1.20
CA GLY A 234 15.80 0.25 -0.08
C GLY A 234 15.54 1.30 -1.16
N ALA A 235 15.57 0.85 -2.40
CA ALA A 235 15.20 1.64 -3.56
C ALA A 235 14.11 0.91 -4.36
N MET A 236 13.24 1.67 -5.02
CA MET A 236 12.16 1.14 -5.83
C MET A 236 11.98 1.96 -7.10
N GLY A 237 11.87 1.29 -8.23
CA GLY A 237 11.41 1.86 -9.49
C GLY A 237 9.91 1.71 -9.64
N THR A 238 9.24 2.72 -10.17
CA THR A 238 7.78 2.76 -10.32
C THR A 238 7.43 3.13 -11.75
N ILE A 239 6.50 2.38 -12.35
CA ILE A 239 5.80 2.74 -13.58
C ILE A 239 4.31 2.53 -13.41
N GLY A 240 3.51 3.42 -13.96
CA GLY A 240 2.06 3.31 -13.83
C GLY A 240 1.30 4.23 -14.78
N ALA A 241 -0.01 4.16 -14.69
CA ALA A 241 -0.90 5.05 -15.42
C ALA A 241 -2.17 5.35 -14.60
N VAL A 242 -2.65 6.57 -14.70
CA VAL A 242 -3.95 6.98 -14.18
C VAL A 242 -4.88 7.26 -15.35
N ALA A 243 -6.01 6.57 -15.41
CA ALA A 243 -7.13 6.91 -16.29
C ALA A 243 -8.16 7.71 -15.47
N GLN A 244 -8.58 8.86 -16.00
CA GLN A 244 -9.59 9.71 -15.38
C GLN A 244 -10.80 9.85 -16.30
N TYR A 245 -11.98 9.61 -15.72
CA TYR A 245 -13.28 9.87 -16.37
C TYR A 245 -14.15 10.68 -15.41
N SER A 246 -14.39 11.94 -15.70
CA SER A 246 -15.11 12.85 -14.79
C SER A 246 -14.45 12.87 -13.40
N VAL A 247 -15.18 12.50 -12.37
CA VAL A 247 -14.70 12.42 -10.97
C VAL A 247 -14.00 11.10 -10.63
N ALA A 248 -14.15 10.08 -11.47
CA ALA A 248 -13.56 8.75 -11.24
C ALA A 248 -12.12 8.68 -11.76
N ARG A 249 -11.24 8.07 -10.99
CA ARG A 249 -9.84 7.83 -11.34
C ARG A 249 -9.47 6.38 -11.09
N LEU A 250 -8.94 5.72 -12.09
CA LEU A 250 -8.39 4.37 -12.00
C LEU A 250 -6.88 4.45 -12.19
N ALA A 251 -6.11 3.94 -11.23
CA ALA A 251 -4.66 3.81 -11.36
C ALA A 251 -4.24 2.35 -11.35
N VAL A 252 -3.23 2.05 -12.17
CA VAL A 252 -2.49 0.79 -12.16
C VAL A 252 -1.01 1.13 -12.07
N GLU A 253 -0.29 0.45 -11.19
CA GLU A 253 1.12 0.71 -10.91
C GLU A 253 1.86 -0.60 -10.75
N TYR A 254 3.05 -0.69 -11.35
CA TYR A 254 3.99 -1.77 -11.15
C TYR A 254 5.28 -1.21 -10.53
N ASN A 255 5.74 -1.88 -9.48
CA ASN A 255 6.93 -1.51 -8.75
C ASN A 255 7.98 -2.61 -8.88
N VAL A 256 9.22 -2.20 -9.10
CA VAL A 256 10.42 -3.06 -9.17
C VAL A 256 11.33 -2.71 -8.00
N ALA A 257 11.54 -3.66 -7.11
CA ALA A 257 12.40 -3.56 -5.93
C ALA A 257 12.92 -4.97 -5.55
N THR A 258 13.43 -5.14 -4.33
CA THR A 258 13.74 -6.48 -3.78
C THR A 258 12.50 -7.38 -3.81
N VAL A 259 11.32 -6.80 -3.57
CA VAL A 259 10.02 -7.45 -3.72
C VAL A 259 9.20 -6.65 -4.73
N ASN A 260 8.80 -7.28 -5.83
CA ASN A 260 7.97 -6.64 -6.85
C ASN A 260 6.51 -6.54 -6.40
N ALA A 261 5.82 -5.50 -6.89
CA ALA A 261 4.41 -5.31 -6.58
C ALA A 261 3.59 -4.87 -7.78
N LEU A 262 2.34 -5.33 -7.82
CA LEU A 262 1.30 -4.83 -8.71
C LEU A 262 0.21 -4.19 -7.86
N SER A 263 -0.19 -2.98 -8.23
CA SER A 263 -1.08 -2.17 -7.41
C SER A 263 -2.20 -1.55 -8.25
N PHE A 264 -3.36 -1.42 -7.62
CA PHE A 264 -4.56 -0.85 -8.23
C PHE A 264 -5.18 0.18 -7.28
N ARG A 265 -5.75 1.24 -7.84
CA ARG A 265 -6.51 2.23 -7.10
C ARG A 265 -7.73 2.66 -7.89
N LEU A 266 -8.89 2.70 -7.24
CA LEU A 266 -10.12 3.33 -7.73
C LEU A 266 -10.44 4.50 -6.82
N GLY A 267 -10.37 5.72 -7.34
CA GLY A 267 -10.62 6.95 -6.62
C GLY A 267 -11.80 7.73 -7.18
N PHE A 268 -12.43 8.49 -6.31
CA PHE A 268 -13.49 9.45 -6.64
C PHE A 268 -13.11 10.79 -6.04
N GLY A 269 -12.93 11.80 -6.89
CA GLY A 269 -12.54 13.15 -6.51
C GLY A 269 -13.64 14.17 -6.79
N LEU A 270 -13.73 15.17 -5.93
CA LEU A 270 -14.59 16.33 -6.06
C LEU A 270 -13.77 17.60 -6.03
#